data_16188617d203af090eb2603d066663ad
#
_entry.id   16188617d203af090eb2603d066663ad
#
_cell.length_a   1.000
_cell.length_b   1.000
_cell.length_c   1.000
_cell.angle_alpha   90.00
_cell.angle_beta   90.00
_cell.angle_gamma   90.00
#
_symmetry.space_group_name_H-M   'P 1'
#
loop_
_entity.id
_entity.type
_entity.pdbx_description
1 polymer ?
#
loop_
_entity_poly.entity_id
_entity_poly.type
_entity_poly.pdbx_seq_one_letter_code
_entity_poly.pdbx_strand_id
1 'polypeptide(L)'
;HHSRDLVHWRLLTRPLRRASQLNLLGDPDSCGVWAPCLTHDASLFYLVYTDVKRYGRTTVGGASGASLRDFHNFLVTSPRIDGDWSDPVFLNSSGFDPSLFHDDDGRKYLVNMLWDHRPGRNRFAGIVLQEYSPPEQRLVGAREVIFEGTALGLTEAPHIYKRGGFYYLITAEGGTGWGHAVTMARSRQLTGPYELHPDVYILSARQRPDAALQRAGHADLVDTAGGDTYMVYLCGRPLPNRGRCTLGRETAIQKMVWGADGWLRTTDGTGLPALEAAEPDLAPHPFPVAPVREDFDGAELPIDFQWLRTPRPEELFSLTARAGHLRLFGRETPGSLFRQALIARRQQSHCYGAATVVDFEPEHFQQMAGLICYYGATKFHYLHVTHDAAIGRHLRVMSALPDSPQADAFTAPIPLPSGRVHLRVEVDFERLLFAYRMEEGEWTWLPQVFDASILSDEATTPGQPNFTGAFVGVACHDMSGAGRPADFDYFEYREREYRARP
;
A
#
# COMPACT_ATOMS: atom_id res chain seq x y z
N HIS A 1 9.91 2.17 -6.13
CA HIS A 1 11.26 1.64 -5.84
C HIS A 1 12.13 1.70 -7.10
N HIS A 2 13.43 1.61 -6.92
CA HIS A 2 14.44 1.64 -7.99
C HIS A 2 15.48 0.55 -7.76
N SER A 3 15.86 -0.13 -8.83
CA SER A 3 16.96 -1.09 -8.89
C SER A 3 17.75 -0.91 -10.17
N ARG A 4 19.01 -1.36 -10.19
CA ARG A 4 19.85 -1.45 -11.39
C ARG A 4 20.18 -2.91 -11.76
N ASP A 5 19.86 -3.84 -10.87
CA ASP A 5 20.18 -5.25 -11.00
C ASP A 5 18.99 -6.18 -10.70
N LEU A 6 17.81 -5.62 -10.42
CA LEU A 6 16.57 -6.33 -10.06
C LEU A 6 16.68 -7.16 -8.76
N VAL A 7 17.79 -7.07 -8.04
CA VAL A 7 18.07 -7.74 -6.75
C VAL A 7 18.07 -6.73 -5.61
N HIS A 8 18.83 -5.64 -5.78
CA HIS A 8 18.97 -4.60 -4.78
C HIS A 8 18.03 -3.44 -5.10
N TRP A 9 17.14 -3.12 -4.16
CA TRP A 9 16.10 -2.12 -4.33
C TRP A 9 16.17 -1.04 -3.27
N ARG A 10 15.89 0.20 -3.66
CA ARG A 10 15.69 1.31 -2.73
C ARG A 10 14.39 2.06 -3.05
N LEU A 11 13.78 2.65 -2.04
CA LEU A 11 12.74 3.66 -2.23
C LEU A 11 13.42 4.94 -2.70
N LEU A 12 13.13 5.39 -3.92
CA LEU A 12 13.83 6.50 -4.56
C LEU A 12 13.14 7.84 -4.31
N THR A 13 11.82 7.89 -4.53
CA THR A 13 11.04 9.12 -4.49
C THR A 13 9.55 8.83 -4.32
N ARG A 14 8.81 9.88 -4.00
CA ARG A 14 7.35 9.94 -4.03
C ARG A 14 6.93 10.97 -5.07
N PRO A 15 6.42 10.57 -6.23
CA PRO A 15 6.07 11.48 -7.32
C PRO A 15 4.99 12.50 -6.96
N LEU A 16 3.96 12.06 -6.24
CA LEU A 16 2.78 12.86 -5.91
C LEU A 16 2.98 13.55 -4.55
N ARG A 17 3.49 14.79 -4.57
CA ARG A 17 3.87 15.54 -3.35
C ARG A 17 3.05 16.78 -3.11
N ARG A 18 2.40 17.33 -4.15
CA ARG A 18 1.67 18.60 -4.07
C ARG A 18 0.17 18.38 -3.91
N ALA A 19 -0.50 19.30 -3.26
CA ALA A 19 -1.96 19.29 -3.10
C ALA A 19 -2.73 19.29 -4.44
N SER A 20 -2.13 19.86 -5.49
CA SER A 20 -2.68 19.78 -6.85
C SER A 20 -2.61 18.39 -7.47
N GLN A 21 -1.67 17.55 -7.04
CA GLN A 21 -1.48 16.19 -7.54
C GLN A 21 -2.28 15.16 -6.74
N LEU A 22 -2.38 15.36 -5.42
CA LEU A 22 -3.03 14.42 -4.52
C LEU A 22 -3.51 15.10 -3.24
N ASN A 23 -4.80 14.98 -2.95
CA ASN A 23 -5.40 15.41 -1.70
C ASN A 23 -6.41 14.34 -1.25
N LEU A 24 -6.07 13.64 -0.18
CA LEU A 24 -6.83 12.48 0.33
C LEU A 24 -7.63 12.81 1.59
N LEU A 25 -7.77 14.10 1.94
CA LEU A 25 -8.57 14.53 3.09
C LEU A 25 -10.03 14.07 2.95
N GLY A 26 -10.52 13.31 3.94
CA GLY A 26 -11.86 12.75 3.94
C GLY A 26 -12.02 11.43 3.18
N ASP A 27 -11.00 10.95 2.49
CA ASP A 27 -11.07 9.67 1.79
C ASP A 27 -11.13 8.51 2.79
N PRO A 28 -12.02 7.52 2.57
CA PRO A 28 -12.10 6.33 3.41
C PRO A 28 -10.78 5.54 3.42
N ASP A 29 -10.62 4.69 4.43
CA ASP A 29 -9.50 3.73 4.45
C ASP A 29 -9.47 2.88 3.19
N SER A 30 -8.27 2.56 2.71
CA SER A 30 -8.00 1.82 1.48
C SER A 30 -8.49 2.49 0.18
N CYS A 31 -8.99 3.72 0.24
CA CYS A 31 -9.14 4.63 -0.90
C CYS A 31 -7.86 5.46 -1.13
N GLY A 32 -7.89 6.36 -2.10
CA GLY A 32 -6.73 7.15 -2.51
C GLY A 32 -6.06 6.55 -3.74
N VAL A 33 -4.74 6.56 -3.80
CA VAL A 33 -4.00 6.11 -4.99
C VAL A 33 -4.03 4.59 -5.13
N TRP A 34 -4.62 4.12 -6.24
CA TRP A 34 -4.60 2.71 -6.63
C TRP A 34 -3.74 2.53 -7.89
N ALA A 35 -2.99 1.43 -7.90
CA ALA A 35 -2.28 0.84 -9.03
C ALA A 35 -1.63 1.87 -9.99
N PRO A 36 -0.70 2.69 -9.54
CA PRO A 36 0.00 3.61 -10.44
C PRO A 36 0.87 2.82 -11.41
N CYS A 37 0.79 3.16 -12.70
CA CYS A 37 1.65 2.61 -13.74
C CYS A 37 2.65 3.66 -14.20
N LEU A 38 3.92 3.30 -14.18
CA LEU A 38 5.05 4.14 -14.61
C LEU A 38 5.57 3.65 -15.95
N THR A 39 5.60 4.53 -16.94
CA THR A 39 6.21 4.25 -18.24
C THR A 39 7.21 5.33 -18.61
N HIS A 40 8.06 5.05 -19.61
CA HIS A 40 9.03 6.01 -20.13
C HIS A 40 9.02 5.95 -21.66
N ASP A 41 8.98 7.12 -22.29
CA ASP A 41 9.09 7.24 -23.74
C ASP A 41 9.90 8.49 -24.10
N ALA A 42 10.82 8.33 -25.04
CA ALA A 42 11.77 9.35 -25.45
C ALA A 42 12.53 9.96 -24.26
N SER A 43 12.11 11.12 -23.76
CA SER A 43 12.77 11.86 -22.69
C SER A 43 11.88 12.11 -21.47
N LEU A 44 10.69 11.50 -21.42
CA LEU A 44 9.71 11.72 -20.36
C LEU A 44 9.31 10.43 -19.67
N PHE A 45 9.18 10.51 -18.38
CA PHE A 45 8.44 9.57 -17.55
C PHE A 45 6.97 9.96 -17.51
N TYR A 46 6.10 8.99 -17.59
CA TYR A 46 4.64 9.11 -17.50
C TYR A 46 4.18 8.26 -16.33
N LEU A 47 3.46 8.85 -15.40
CA LEU A 47 2.83 8.15 -14.29
C LEU A 47 1.32 8.33 -14.40
N VAL A 48 0.61 7.26 -14.74
CA VAL A 48 -0.85 7.23 -14.65
C VAL A 48 -1.27 6.58 -13.35
N TYR A 49 -2.32 7.09 -12.71
CA TYR A 49 -2.83 6.56 -11.44
C TYR A 49 -4.33 6.81 -11.30
N THR A 50 -4.97 5.98 -10.50
CA THR A 50 -6.36 6.22 -10.09
C THR A 50 -6.35 6.82 -8.69
N ASP A 51 -7.01 7.97 -8.51
CA ASP A 51 -7.38 8.50 -7.21
C ASP A 51 -8.81 8.04 -6.90
N VAL A 52 -8.95 7.09 -5.99
CA VAL A 52 -10.23 6.49 -5.59
C VAL A 52 -10.80 7.28 -4.43
N LYS A 53 -11.85 8.06 -4.70
CA LYS A 53 -12.52 8.87 -3.68
C LYS A 53 -13.58 8.11 -2.90
N ARG A 54 -14.19 7.11 -3.53
CA ARG A 54 -15.23 6.31 -2.91
C ARG A 54 -15.29 4.91 -3.51
N TYR A 55 -15.16 3.90 -2.66
CA TYR A 55 -15.25 2.50 -3.07
C TYR A 55 -16.37 1.73 -2.36
N GLY A 56 -16.63 1.93 -1.09
CA GLY A 56 -17.59 1.17 -0.30
C GLY A 56 -19.05 1.53 -0.56
N ARG A 57 -19.96 0.72 -0.03
CA ARG A 57 -21.39 1.03 0.03
C ARG A 57 -21.63 2.18 1.01
N THR A 58 -22.20 3.28 0.55
CA THR A 58 -22.98 4.13 1.43
C THR A 58 -24.33 3.46 1.63
N THR A 59 -24.53 2.74 2.72
CA THR A 59 -25.83 2.26 3.12
C THR A 59 -26.64 3.43 3.68
N VAL A 60 -27.32 4.15 2.80
CA VAL A 60 -28.49 4.91 3.21
C VAL A 60 -29.68 4.00 2.92
N GLY A 61 -30.29 3.43 3.96
CA GLY A 61 -31.58 2.77 3.86
C GLY A 61 -31.62 1.32 3.35
N GLY A 62 -30.64 0.45 3.68
CA GLY A 62 -30.81 -1.01 3.59
C GLY A 62 -31.05 -1.63 2.20
N ALA A 63 -31.07 -0.87 1.13
CA ALA A 63 -31.27 -1.39 -0.22
C ALA A 63 -29.94 -1.82 -0.86
N SER A 64 -29.92 -3.00 -1.48
CA SER A 64 -28.83 -3.53 -2.30
C SER A 64 -28.66 -2.76 -3.62
N GLY A 65 -28.54 -1.44 -3.56
CA GLY A 65 -28.34 -0.59 -4.73
C GLY A 65 -26.98 -0.82 -5.39
N ALA A 66 -26.91 -0.64 -6.72
CA ALA A 66 -25.66 -0.57 -7.46
C ALA A 66 -24.76 0.50 -6.82
N SER A 67 -23.55 0.13 -6.36
CA SER A 67 -22.66 1.10 -5.78
C SER A 67 -21.99 1.90 -6.89
N LEU A 68 -22.37 3.16 -7.02
CA LEU A 68 -21.56 4.14 -7.73
C LEU A 68 -20.23 4.26 -7.00
N ARG A 69 -19.15 4.33 -7.75
CA ARG A 69 -17.78 4.48 -7.26
C ARG A 69 -17.12 5.64 -7.97
N ASP A 70 -16.26 6.35 -7.28
CA ASP A 70 -15.58 7.50 -7.83
C ASP A 70 -14.10 7.13 -8.07
N PHE A 71 -13.80 6.83 -9.34
CA PHE A 71 -12.46 6.55 -9.84
C PHE A 71 -12.00 7.70 -10.71
N HIS A 72 -10.94 8.38 -10.33
CA HIS A 72 -10.40 9.49 -11.10
C HIS A 72 -9.02 9.11 -11.63
N ASN A 73 -8.91 8.87 -12.93
CA ASN A 73 -7.65 8.54 -13.58
C ASN A 73 -6.93 9.82 -13.99
N PHE A 74 -5.69 9.96 -13.55
CA PHE A 74 -4.83 11.09 -13.83
C PHE A 74 -3.51 10.67 -14.44
N LEU A 75 -2.86 11.59 -15.15
CA LEU A 75 -1.52 11.47 -15.67
C LEU A 75 -0.67 12.64 -15.18
N VAL A 76 0.53 12.35 -14.71
CA VAL A 76 1.61 13.32 -14.48
C VAL A 76 2.87 12.89 -15.23
N THR A 77 3.69 13.86 -15.62
CA THR A 77 4.93 13.61 -16.36
C THR A 77 6.13 14.29 -15.72
N SER A 78 7.33 13.74 -15.94
CA SER A 78 8.58 14.36 -15.52
C SER A 78 9.73 13.96 -16.46
N PRO A 79 10.69 14.85 -16.75
CA PRO A 79 11.91 14.47 -17.46
C PRO A 79 12.88 13.65 -16.60
N ARG A 80 12.67 13.58 -15.29
CA ARG A 80 13.51 12.83 -14.33
C ARG A 80 12.64 12.08 -13.36
N ILE A 81 12.96 10.84 -13.11
CA ILE A 81 12.22 9.98 -12.17
C ILE A 81 12.21 10.53 -10.74
N ASP A 82 13.30 11.19 -10.32
CA ASP A 82 13.52 11.82 -9.01
C ASP A 82 13.30 13.34 -9.03
N GLY A 83 12.83 13.90 -10.14
CA GLY A 83 12.58 15.32 -10.33
C GLY A 83 11.15 15.75 -9.96
N ASP A 84 10.82 16.98 -10.37
CA ASP A 84 9.48 17.51 -10.20
C ASP A 84 8.54 16.94 -11.27
N TRP A 85 7.38 16.50 -10.84
CA TRP A 85 6.33 15.98 -11.68
C TRP A 85 5.32 17.09 -12.01
N SER A 86 4.75 17.06 -13.21
CA SER A 86 3.77 18.04 -13.67
C SER A 86 2.53 18.11 -12.77
N ASP A 87 1.69 19.10 -12.97
CA ASP A 87 0.31 19.05 -12.48
C ASP A 87 -0.46 17.96 -13.21
N PRO A 88 -1.47 17.37 -12.58
CA PRO A 88 -2.17 16.22 -13.12
C PRO A 88 -3.09 16.61 -14.28
N VAL A 89 -3.04 15.82 -15.32
CA VAL A 89 -4.02 15.82 -16.40
C VAL A 89 -5.10 14.81 -16.07
N PHE A 90 -6.36 15.24 -15.92
CA PHE A 90 -7.50 14.35 -15.78
C PHE A 90 -7.76 13.60 -17.09
N LEU A 91 -7.88 12.29 -17.03
CA LEU A 91 -8.10 11.42 -18.19
C LEU A 91 -9.56 10.98 -18.29
N ASN A 92 -10.03 10.18 -17.33
CA ASN A 92 -11.40 9.71 -17.27
C ASN A 92 -11.79 9.23 -15.86
N SER A 93 -13.06 8.85 -15.68
CA SER A 93 -13.59 8.19 -14.48
C SER A 93 -14.30 6.88 -14.82
N SER A 94 -13.87 6.19 -15.89
CA SER A 94 -14.58 5.03 -16.42
C SER A 94 -14.32 3.73 -15.65
N GLY A 95 -13.34 3.72 -14.78
CA GLY A 95 -12.88 2.59 -13.99
C GLY A 95 -11.50 2.87 -13.40
N PHE A 96 -10.71 1.85 -13.12
CA PHE A 96 -9.44 1.95 -12.42
C PHE A 96 -8.34 1.09 -13.08
N ASP A 97 -7.17 1.01 -12.44
CA ASP A 97 -5.97 0.32 -12.91
C ASP A 97 -5.54 0.77 -14.32
N PRO A 98 -5.25 2.07 -14.49
CA PRO A 98 -4.82 2.57 -15.79
C PRO A 98 -3.37 2.21 -16.08
N SER A 99 -3.07 1.89 -17.34
CA SER A 99 -1.72 1.86 -17.89
C SER A 99 -1.63 2.72 -19.15
N LEU A 100 -0.42 3.13 -19.49
CA LEU A 100 -0.17 3.90 -20.72
C LEU A 100 0.72 3.10 -21.67
N PHE A 101 0.17 2.72 -22.81
CA PHE A 101 0.91 2.04 -23.87
C PHE A 101 1.46 3.06 -24.88
N HIS A 102 2.74 2.91 -25.26
CA HIS A 102 3.41 3.70 -26.27
C HIS A 102 3.63 2.81 -27.50
N ASP A 103 2.94 3.10 -28.61
CA ASP A 103 3.12 2.33 -29.85
C ASP A 103 4.28 2.87 -30.67
N ASP A 104 4.81 2.03 -31.57
CA ASP A 104 5.97 2.34 -32.44
C ASP A 104 5.71 3.51 -33.41
N ASP A 105 4.44 3.82 -33.69
CA ASP A 105 4.03 4.95 -34.52
C ASP A 105 4.03 6.30 -33.78
N GLY A 106 4.42 6.29 -32.50
CA GLY A 106 4.48 7.45 -31.62
C GLY A 106 3.17 7.81 -30.91
N ARG A 107 2.08 7.11 -31.22
CA ARG A 107 0.81 7.29 -30.51
C ARG A 107 0.86 6.65 -29.12
N LYS A 108 0.06 7.21 -28.21
CA LYS A 108 -0.07 6.73 -26.83
C LYS A 108 -1.52 6.35 -26.56
N TYR A 109 -1.71 5.29 -25.79
CA TYR A 109 -3.03 4.77 -25.50
C TYR A 109 -3.19 4.53 -24.00
N LEU A 110 -4.24 5.12 -23.43
CA LEU A 110 -4.70 4.74 -22.10
C LEU A 110 -5.45 3.42 -22.19
N VAL A 111 -5.10 2.50 -21.30
CA VAL A 111 -5.78 1.22 -21.14
C VAL A 111 -6.21 1.12 -19.67
N ASN A 112 -7.50 0.86 -19.42
CA ASN A 112 -7.99 0.66 -18.05
C ASN A 112 -9.19 -0.29 -18.02
N MET A 113 -9.50 -0.86 -16.87
CA MET A 113 -10.73 -1.63 -16.71
C MET A 113 -11.95 -0.70 -16.76
N LEU A 114 -13.07 -1.19 -17.27
CA LEU A 114 -14.35 -0.48 -17.36
C LEU A 114 -15.29 -0.93 -16.21
N TRP A 115 -15.68 0.03 -15.38
CA TRP A 115 -16.65 -0.21 -14.32
C TRP A 115 -18.10 0.00 -14.79
N ASP A 116 -18.94 -1.04 -14.76
CA ASP A 116 -20.36 -0.94 -15.05
C ASP A 116 -21.18 -1.00 -13.75
N HIS A 117 -21.74 0.11 -13.34
CA HIS A 117 -22.53 0.23 -12.12
C HIS A 117 -24.00 -0.22 -12.28
N ARG A 118 -24.45 -0.49 -13.51
CA ARG A 118 -25.86 -0.83 -13.79
C ARG A 118 -26.25 -2.15 -13.15
N PRO A 119 -27.46 -2.24 -12.57
CA PRO A 119 -27.96 -3.50 -12.01
C PRO A 119 -28.00 -4.63 -13.03
N GLY A 120 -27.61 -5.84 -12.60
CA GLY A 120 -27.63 -7.04 -13.46
C GLY A 120 -26.55 -7.11 -14.52
N ARG A 121 -25.63 -6.12 -14.58
CA ARG A 121 -24.45 -6.15 -15.46
C ARG A 121 -23.20 -6.62 -14.70
N ASN A 122 -22.22 -7.11 -15.46
CA ASN A 122 -20.91 -7.38 -14.93
C ASN A 122 -20.23 -6.05 -14.58
N ARG A 123 -19.83 -5.89 -13.33
CA ARG A 123 -19.17 -4.66 -12.87
C ARG A 123 -17.80 -4.46 -13.48
N PHE A 124 -17.08 -5.53 -13.77
CA PHE A 124 -15.82 -5.56 -14.52
C PHE A 124 -16.19 -5.80 -15.99
N ALA A 125 -16.59 -4.74 -16.68
CA ALA A 125 -17.23 -4.81 -17.99
C ALA A 125 -16.25 -4.90 -19.15
N GLY A 126 -14.97 -5.14 -18.87
CA GLY A 126 -13.92 -5.34 -19.84
C GLY A 126 -12.77 -4.34 -19.71
N ILE A 127 -11.81 -4.46 -20.59
CA ILE A 127 -10.67 -3.58 -20.76
C ILE A 127 -10.94 -2.61 -21.90
N VAL A 128 -10.82 -1.33 -21.63
CA VAL A 128 -10.98 -0.26 -22.63
C VAL A 128 -9.65 0.32 -23.05
N LEU A 129 -9.57 0.70 -24.32
CA LEU A 129 -8.45 1.39 -24.96
C LEU A 129 -8.95 2.73 -25.50
N GLN A 130 -8.18 3.79 -25.30
CA GLN A 130 -8.45 5.10 -25.92
C GLN A 130 -7.14 5.85 -26.13
N GLU A 131 -6.99 6.53 -27.26
CA GLU A 131 -5.80 7.31 -27.58
C GLU A 131 -5.66 8.50 -26.65
N TYR A 132 -4.43 8.77 -26.18
CA TYR A 132 -4.04 9.97 -25.45
C TYR A 132 -3.23 10.89 -26.34
N SER A 133 -3.66 12.13 -26.50
CA SER A 133 -2.96 13.17 -27.23
C SER A 133 -2.09 14.02 -26.30
N PRO A 134 -0.76 13.88 -26.31
CA PRO A 134 0.12 14.72 -25.50
C PRO A 134 0.00 16.22 -25.81
N PRO A 135 -0.12 16.66 -27.07
CA PRO A 135 -0.32 18.09 -27.38
C PRO A 135 -1.62 18.66 -26.83
N GLU A 136 -2.71 17.85 -26.84
CA GLU A 136 -4.03 18.30 -26.37
C GLU A 136 -4.22 18.02 -24.87
N GLN A 137 -3.34 17.25 -24.24
CA GLN A 137 -3.40 16.82 -22.84
C GLN A 137 -4.75 16.20 -22.46
N ARG A 138 -5.28 15.33 -23.33
CA ARG A 138 -6.57 14.65 -23.12
C ARG A 138 -6.67 13.37 -23.94
N LEU A 139 -7.67 12.55 -23.61
CA LEU A 139 -8.08 11.43 -24.45
C LEU A 139 -8.79 11.93 -25.71
N VAL A 140 -8.48 11.30 -26.84
CA VAL A 140 -9.03 11.59 -28.17
C VAL A 140 -9.56 10.34 -28.84
N GLY A 141 -10.35 10.49 -29.91
CA GLY A 141 -10.90 9.36 -30.64
C GLY A 141 -11.95 8.54 -29.87
N ALA A 142 -12.32 7.42 -30.44
CA ALA A 142 -13.28 6.50 -29.84
C ALA A 142 -12.66 5.68 -28.71
N ARG A 143 -13.46 5.39 -27.69
CA ARG A 143 -13.12 4.41 -26.67
C ARG A 143 -13.60 3.03 -27.12
N GLU A 144 -12.74 2.04 -27.14
CA GLU A 144 -13.02 0.69 -27.58
C GLU A 144 -12.85 -0.30 -26.43
N VAL A 145 -13.76 -1.30 -26.33
CA VAL A 145 -13.58 -2.46 -25.45
C VAL A 145 -12.77 -3.48 -26.24
N ILE A 146 -11.53 -3.73 -25.79
CA ILE A 146 -10.60 -4.63 -26.51
C ILE A 146 -10.57 -6.05 -25.95
N PHE A 147 -11.04 -6.26 -24.71
CA PHE A 147 -11.02 -7.55 -24.03
C PHE A 147 -12.08 -7.60 -22.93
N GLU A 148 -12.86 -8.67 -22.87
CA GLU A 148 -13.95 -8.83 -21.90
C GLU A 148 -13.56 -9.72 -20.69
N GLY A 149 -12.33 -10.24 -20.67
CA GLY A 149 -11.84 -11.14 -19.64
C GLY A 149 -12.10 -12.61 -19.92
N THR A 150 -11.83 -13.44 -18.91
CA THR A 150 -12.03 -14.89 -18.94
C THR A 150 -13.17 -15.31 -18.02
N ALA A 151 -13.43 -16.62 -17.96
CA ALA A 151 -14.43 -17.18 -17.04
C ALA A 151 -14.12 -16.99 -15.56
N LEU A 152 -12.85 -16.62 -15.21
CA LEU A 152 -12.49 -16.29 -13.83
C LEU A 152 -13.13 -14.97 -13.39
N GLY A 153 -13.25 -14.02 -14.31
CA GLY A 153 -13.86 -12.71 -14.09
C GLY A 153 -13.03 -11.76 -13.22
N LEU A 154 -13.62 -10.61 -12.89
CA LEU A 154 -12.96 -9.52 -12.16
C LEU A 154 -11.70 -9.04 -12.89
N THR A 155 -11.78 -8.85 -14.21
CA THR A 155 -10.68 -8.50 -15.10
C THR A 155 -10.26 -7.06 -14.90
N GLU A 156 -9.02 -6.83 -14.49
CA GLU A 156 -8.44 -5.53 -14.12
C GLU A 156 -6.96 -5.47 -14.49
N ALA A 157 -6.25 -4.40 -14.17
CA ALA A 157 -4.80 -4.24 -14.32
C ALA A 157 -4.26 -4.56 -15.74
N PRO A 158 -4.77 -3.91 -16.79
CA PRO A 158 -4.30 -4.18 -18.14
C PRO A 158 -2.93 -3.55 -18.42
N HIS A 159 -2.02 -4.31 -19.01
CA HIS A 159 -0.78 -3.82 -19.60
C HIS A 159 -0.61 -4.37 -21.01
N ILE A 160 -0.20 -3.53 -21.97
CA ILE A 160 0.05 -3.94 -23.37
C ILE A 160 1.54 -3.88 -23.66
N TYR A 161 2.05 -4.93 -24.31
CA TYR A 161 3.42 -5.04 -24.79
C TYR A 161 3.43 -5.41 -26.26
N LYS A 162 4.42 -4.92 -27.02
CA LYS A 162 4.59 -5.27 -28.43
C LYS A 162 5.85 -6.12 -28.61
N ARG A 163 5.68 -7.34 -29.16
CA ARG A 163 6.78 -8.27 -29.38
C ARG A 163 6.49 -9.19 -30.55
N GLY A 164 7.46 -9.36 -31.44
CA GLY A 164 7.35 -10.32 -32.56
C GLY A 164 6.14 -10.09 -33.50
N GLY A 165 5.71 -8.84 -33.63
CA GLY A 165 4.54 -8.47 -34.45
C GLY A 165 3.20 -8.78 -33.83
N PHE A 166 3.16 -9.06 -32.52
CA PHE A 166 1.94 -9.17 -31.72
C PHE A 166 1.88 -8.08 -30.65
N TYR A 167 0.66 -7.68 -30.31
CA TYR A 167 0.31 -6.97 -29.09
C TYR A 167 -0.09 -8.02 -28.05
N TYR A 168 0.59 -8.03 -26.93
CA TYR A 168 0.29 -8.88 -25.78
C TYR A 168 -0.43 -8.05 -24.72
N LEU A 169 -1.60 -8.49 -24.31
CA LEU A 169 -2.36 -7.92 -23.20
C LEU A 169 -2.20 -8.83 -22.00
N ILE A 170 -1.65 -8.29 -20.92
CA ILE A 170 -1.64 -8.94 -19.60
C ILE A 170 -2.73 -8.28 -18.77
N THR A 171 -3.50 -9.10 -18.02
CA THR A 171 -4.51 -8.63 -17.07
C THR A 171 -4.42 -9.40 -15.76
N ALA A 172 -4.96 -8.82 -14.69
CA ALA A 172 -5.25 -9.53 -13.46
C ALA A 172 -6.70 -10.00 -13.48
N GLU A 173 -6.97 -11.16 -12.91
CA GLU A 173 -8.31 -11.71 -12.78
C GLU A 173 -8.52 -12.39 -11.43
N GLY A 174 -9.78 -12.72 -11.08
CA GLY A 174 -10.17 -13.38 -9.83
C GLY A 174 -10.18 -12.45 -8.62
N GLY A 175 -9.95 -11.17 -8.82
CA GLY A 175 -9.81 -10.15 -7.77
C GLY A 175 -8.57 -10.35 -6.90
N THR A 176 -8.21 -9.34 -6.11
CA THR A 176 -6.96 -9.29 -5.33
C THR A 176 -6.90 -10.22 -4.10
N GLY A 177 -7.82 -11.19 -3.99
CA GLY A 177 -7.86 -12.23 -2.95
C GLY A 177 -7.18 -13.54 -3.35
N TRP A 178 -7.60 -14.64 -2.73
CA TRP A 178 -7.05 -15.98 -2.96
C TRP A 178 -7.21 -16.51 -4.39
N GLY A 179 -8.19 -15.98 -5.13
CA GLY A 179 -8.46 -16.32 -6.53
C GLY A 179 -7.58 -15.59 -7.54
N HIS A 180 -6.71 -14.68 -7.10
CA HIS A 180 -5.95 -13.78 -7.97
C HIS A 180 -5.05 -14.55 -8.95
N ALA A 181 -5.00 -14.07 -10.19
CA ALA A 181 -4.24 -14.66 -11.26
C ALA A 181 -3.74 -13.60 -12.26
N VAL A 182 -2.68 -13.91 -12.98
CA VAL A 182 -2.23 -13.18 -14.17
C VAL A 182 -2.70 -13.94 -15.39
N THR A 183 -3.47 -13.29 -16.26
CA THR A 183 -3.87 -13.82 -17.57
C THR A 183 -3.11 -13.11 -18.69
N MET A 184 -3.00 -13.76 -19.84
CA MET A 184 -2.36 -13.19 -21.02
C MET A 184 -3.18 -13.51 -22.26
N ALA A 185 -3.27 -12.53 -23.16
CA ALA A 185 -3.84 -12.69 -24.48
C ALA A 185 -2.97 -11.95 -25.49
N ARG A 186 -3.07 -12.29 -26.79
CA ARG A 186 -2.32 -11.62 -27.86
C ARG A 186 -3.17 -11.36 -29.09
N SER A 187 -2.81 -10.35 -29.85
CA SER A 187 -3.42 -10.02 -31.13
C SER A 187 -2.40 -9.45 -32.11
N ARG A 188 -2.68 -9.55 -33.42
CA ARG A 188 -1.91 -8.83 -34.42
C ARG A 188 -2.35 -7.36 -34.56
N GLN A 189 -3.48 -7.01 -34.01
CA GLN A 189 -4.02 -5.65 -34.04
C GLN A 189 -4.21 -5.14 -32.62
N LEU A 190 -3.92 -3.89 -32.37
CA LEU A 190 -4.02 -3.27 -31.03
C LEU A 190 -5.45 -3.37 -30.47
N THR A 191 -6.46 -3.27 -31.30
CA THR A 191 -7.87 -3.37 -30.93
C THR A 191 -8.44 -4.80 -30.90
N GLY A 192 -7.60 -5.81 -31.19
CA GLY A 192 -8.00 -7.22 -31.17
C GLY A 192 -8.47 -7.73 -32.54
N PRO A 193 -9.11 -8.91 -32.62
CA PRO A 193 -9.46 -9.76 -31.46
C PRO A 193 -8.23 -10.39 -30.79
N TYR A 194 -8.28 -10.55 -29.47
CA TYR A 194 -7.21 -11.14 -28.68
C TYR A 194 -7.41 -12.63 -28.48
N GLU A 195 -6.41 -13.43 -28.86
CA GLU A 195 -6.30 -14.87 -28.59
C GLU A 195 -5.78 -15.09 -27.16
N LEU A 196 -6.48 -15.90 -26.35
CA LEU A 196 -6.04 -16.24 -25.01
C LEU A 196 -4.83 -17.18 -25.01
N HIS A 197 -3.99 -17.04 -23.98
CA HIS A 197 -2.94 -17.99 -23.68
C HIS A 197 -3.53 -19.40 -23.51
N PRO A 198 -2.89 -20.47 -24.04
CA PRO A 198 -3.43 -21.84 -23.94
C PRO A 198 -3.73 -22.30 -22.51
N ASP A 199 -2.91 -21.89 -21.53
CA ASP A 199 -3.09 -22.22 -20.12
C ASP A 199 -4.02 -21.23 -19.39
N VAL A 200 -4.52 -20.20 -20.08
CA VAL A 200 -5.32 -19.07 -19.57
C VAL A 200 -4.57 -18.23 -18.55
N TYR A 201 -4.09 -18.83 -17.47
CA TYR A 201 -3.32 -18.17 -16.41
C TYR A 201 -1.85 -18.46 -16.56
N ILE A 202 -1.02 -17.42 -16.66
CA ILE A 202 0.43 -17.56 -16.72
C ILE A 202 1.10 -17.53 -15.33
N LEU A 203 0.37 -17.03 -14.32
CA LEU A 203 0.79 -17.04 -12.91
C LEU A 203 -0.42 -17.03 -11.99
N SER A 204 -0.50 -17.97 -11.04
CA SER A 204 -1.49 -17.95 -9.97
C SER A 204 -1.17 -18.97 -8.87
N ALA A 205 -1.46 -18.63 -7.60
CA ALA A 205 -1.43 -19.57 -6.47
C ALA A 205 -2.81 -20.12 -6.09
N ARG A 206 -3.89 -19.80 -6.84
CA ARG A 206 -5.29 -20.07 -6.48
C ARG A 206 -5.63 -21.53 -6.18
N GLN A 207 -4.90 -22.47 -6.77
CA GLN A 207 -5.07 -23.91 -6.56
C GLN A 207 -4.03 -24.52 -5.63
N ARG A 208 -3.17 -23.71 -5.02
CA ARG A 208 -2.07 -24.14 -4.16
C ARG A 208 -2.10 -23.37 -2.84
N PRO A 209 -3.04 -23.70 -1.94
CA PRO A 209 -3.15 -23.03 -0.64
C PRO A 209 -1.93 -23.21 0.26
N ASP A 210 -1.07 -24.18 -0.05
CA ASP A 210 0.20 -24.47 0.58
C ASP A 210 1.38 -23.64 0.04
N ALA A 211 1.22 -22.91 -1.08
CA ALA A 211 2.27 -22.08 -1.62
C ALA A 211 2.61 -20.91 -0.66
N ALA A 212 3.90 -20.62 -0.52
CA ALA A 212 4.39 -19.56 0.38
C ALA A 212 3.94 -18.16 -0.07
N LEU A 213 3.86 -17.91 -1.38
CA LEU A 213 3.30 -16.71 -1.96
C LEU A 213 1.88 -16.99 -2.43
N GLN A 214 0.95 -16.23 -1.90
CA GLN A 214 -0.48 -16.30 -2.21
C GLN A 214 -0.94 -15.02 -2.91
N ARG A 215 -2.18 -15.01 -3.42
CA ARG A 215 -2.81 -13.81 -4.00
C ARG A 215 -2.00 -13.19 -5.15
N ALA A 216 -1.29 -14.04 -5.93
CA ALA A 216 -0.40 -13.62 -6.99
C ALA A 216 -1.16 -13.17 -8.23
N GLY A 217 -0.95 -11.94 -8.64
CA GLY A 217 -1.62 -11.32 -9.78
C GLY A 217 -1.12 -9.91 -10.04
N HIS A 218 -1.83 -9.13 -10.87
CA HIS A 218 -1.52 -7.73 -11.19
C HIS A 218 -0.04 -7.54 -11.56
N ALA A 219 0.35 -8.07 -12.71
CA ALA A 219 1.75 -8.15 -13.13
C ALA A 219 2.13 -7.10 -14.16
N ASP A 220 3.41 -6.76 -14.16
CA ASP A 220 4.10 -5.96 -15.17
C ASP A 220 5.36 -6.70 -15.63
N LEU A 221 5.84 -6.44 -16.84
CA LEU A 221 7.02 -7.08 -17.41
C LEU A 221 8.17 -6.09 -17.59
N VAL A 222 9.37 -6.59 -17.38
CA VAL A 222 10.61 -5.87 -17.70
C VAL A 222 11.58 -6.80 -18.42
N ASP A 223 12.12 -6.34 -19.56
CA ASP A 223 13.20 -7.01 -20.24
C ASP A 223 14.54 -6.42 -19.80
N THR A 224 15.51 -7.28 -19.50
CA THR A 224 16.90 -6.86 -19.25
C THR A 224 17.62 -6.54 -20.55
N ALA A 225 18.74 -5.82 -20.47
CA ALA A 225 19.59 -5.58 -21.64
C ALA A 225 20.12 -6.86 -22.27
N GLY A 226 20.21 -7.97 -21.53
CA GLY A 226 20.57 -9.30 -22.02
C GLY A 226 19.44 -10.05 -22.70
N GLY A 227 18.21 -9.49 -22.70
CA GLY A 227 17.04 -10.10 -23.33
C GLY A 227 16.25 -11.06 -22.45
N ASP A 228 16.59 -11.18 -21.19
CA ASP A 228 15.80 -11.92 -20.19
C ASP A 228 14.56 -11.11 -19.81
N THR A 229 13.40 -11.78 -19.75
CA THR A 229 12.14 -11.18 -19.30
C THR A 229 11.88 -11.53 -17.83
N TYR A 230 11.58 -10.55 -17.01
CA TYR A 230 11.14 -10.70 -15.64
C TYR A 230 9.70 -10.19 -15.50
N MET A 231 8.93 -10.89 -14.67
CA MET A 231 7.59 -10.46 -14.25
C MET A 231 7.66 -9.96 -12.82
N VAL A 232 7.21 -8.72 -12.62
CA VAL A 232 6.95 -8.14 -11.30
C VAL A 232 5.46 -8.27 -11.03
N TYR A 233 5.06 -8.76 -9.87
CA TYR A 233 3.66 -9.02 -9.58
C TYR A 233 3.32 -8.80 -8.10
N LEU A 234 2.06 -8.53 -7.84
CA LEU A 234 1.51 -8.42 -6.50
C LEU A 234 1.35 -9.81 -5.90
N CYS A 235 1.69 -9.95 -4.63
CA CYS A 235 1.45 -11.16 -3.86
C CYS A 235 1.16 -10.84 -2.38
N GLY A 236 0.95 -11.86 -1.57
CA GLY A 236 0.87 -11.78 -0.12
C GLY A 236 1.50 -12.99 0.53
N ARG A 237 2.12 -12.79 1.69
CA ARG A 237 2.62 -13.86 2.56
C ARG A 237 1.69 -14.01 3.76
N PRO A 238 0.83 -15.05 3.80
CA PRO A 238 -0.07 -15.25 4.91
C PRO A 238 0.66 -15.66 6.18
N LEU A 239 0.13 -15.29 7.33
CA LEU A 239 0.50 -15.84 8.62
C LEU A 239 0.22 -17.34 8.64
N PRO A 240 1.11 -18.17 9.25
CA PRO A 240 0.83 -19.58 9.46
C PRO A 240 -0.49 -19.79 10.20
N ASN A 241 -1.25 -20.79 9.80
CA ASN A 241 -2.50 -21.23 10.45
C ASN A 241 -3.68 -20.27 10.42
N ARG A 242 -3.52 -19.01 10.03
CA ARG A 242 -4.65 -18.06 10.02
C ARG A 242 -5.02 -17.53 8.63
N GLY A 243 -4.13 -17.69 7.66
CA GLY A 243 -4.38 -17.20 6.31
C GLY A 243 -4.46 -15.67 6.17
N ARG A 244 -4.11 -14.90 7.21
CA ARG A 244 -4.12 -13.43 7.21
C ARG A 244 -2.78 -12.88 6.78
N CYS A 245 -2.78 -11.82 5.94
CA CYS A 245 -1.58 -11.16 5.39
C CYS A 245 -1.37 -9.81 6.08
N THR A 246 -0.70 -9.78 7.22
CA THR A 246 -0.42 -8.52 7.95
C THR A 246 0.54 -7.62 7.18
N LEU A 247 1.42 -8.17 6.35
CA LEU A 247 2.30 -7.40 5.47
C LEU A 247 1.53 -6.72 4.31
N GLY A 248 0.24 -7.07 4.16
CA GLY A 248 -0.62 -6.55 3.12
C GLY A 248 -0.29 -7.12 1.76
N ARG A 249 -0.26 -6.24 0.75
CA ARG A 249 0.13 -6.60 -0.61
C ARG A 249 1.58 -6.25 -0.84
N GLU A 250 2.37 -7.29 -1.12
CA GLU A 250 3.80 -7.21 -1.38
C GLU A 250 4.08 -7.32 -2.88
N THR A 251 5.30 -7.01 -3.27
CA THR A 251 5.75 -7.15 -4.66
C THR A 251 6.78 -8.27 -4.73
N ALA A 252 6.55 -9.22 -5.63
CA ALA A 252 7.50 -10.28 -5.98
C ALA A 252 7.99 -10.11 -7.41
N ILE A 253 9.12 -10.74 -7.73
CA ILE A 253 9.70 -10.76 -9.07
C ILE A 253 10.21 -12.16 -9.39
N GLN A 254 9.98 -12.63 -10.63
CA GLN A 254 10.59 -13.88 -11.10
C GLN A 254 10.87 -13.85 -12.59
N LYS A 255 11.87 -14.64 -13.00
CA LYS A 255 12.24 -14.81 -14.40
C LYS A 255 11.15 -15.55 -15.15
N MET A 256 10.86 -15.08 -16.35
CA MET A 256 9.91 -15.70 -17.29
C MET A 256 10.64 -16.14 -18.56
N VAL A 257 10.02 -17.03 -19.34
CA VAL A 257 10.56 -17.51 -20.61
C VAL A 257 9.51 -17.42 -21.72
N TRP A 258 9.92 -16.88 -22.86
CA TRP A 258 9.14 -16.91 -24.10
C TRP A 258 9.34 -18.25 -24.81
N GLY A 259 8.27 -19.04 -24.94
CA GLY A 259 8.28 -20.29 -25.67
C GLY A 259 8.46 -20.09 -27.19
N ALA A 260 8.81 -21.15 -27.90
CA ALA A 260 8.89 -21.14 -29.38
C ALA A 260 7.54 -20.83 -30.05
N ASP A 261 6.44 -21.05 -29.34
CA ASP A 261 5.07 -20.71 -29.73
C ASP A 261 4.73 -19.21 -29.54
N GLY A 262 5.66 -18.44 -28.99
CA GLY A 262 5.53 -17.03 -28.71
C GLY A 262 4.73 -16.71 -27.46
N TRP A 263 4.47 -17.66 -26.55
CA TRP A 263 3.79 -17.43 -25.29
C TRP A 263 4.76 -17.36 -24.11
N LEU A 264 4.44 -16.51 -23.12
CA LEU A 264 5.23 -16.31 -21.90
C LEU A 264 4.82 -17.34 -20.83
N ARG A 265 5.80 -17.92 -20.15
CA ARG A 265 5.59 -18.90 -19.07
C ARG A 265 6.61 -18.72 -17.94
N THR A 266 6.32 -19.27 -16.77
CA THR A 266 7.34 -19.44 -15.73
C THR A 266 8.45 -20.36 -16.21
N THR A 267 9.66 -20.19 -15.73
CA THR A 267 10.83 -20.98 -16.19
C THR A 267 10.69 -22.50 -15.95
N ASP A 268 9.91 -22.88 -14.96
CA ASP A 268 9.60 -24.27 -14.60
C ASP A 268 8.29 -24.78 -15.25
N GLY A 269 7.58 -23.93 -15.97
CA GLY A 269 6.32 -24.24 -16.63
C GLY A 269 5.13 -24.50 -15.69
N THR A 270 5.27 -24.25 -14.39
CA THR A 270 4.21 -24.54 -13.40
C THR A 270 3.12 -23.46 -13.32
N GLY A 271 3.43 -22.22 -13.73
CA GLY A 271 2.56 -21.06 -13.54
C GLY A 271 2.37 -20.66 -12.06
N LEU A 272 3.27 -21.09 -11.18
CA LEU A 272 3.21 -20.78 -9.76
C LEU A 272 4.17 -19.63 -9.39
N PRO A 273 3.79 -18.80 -8.40
CA PRO A 273 4.70 -17.79 -7.86
C PRO A 273 5.83 -18.47 -7.09
N ALA A 274 7.07 -18.06 -7.36
CA ALA A 274 8.26 -18.58 -6.73
C ALA A 274 8.67 -17.71 -5.54
N LEU A 275 9.04 -18.34 -4.40
CA LEU A 275 9.60 -17.64 -3.24
C LEU A 275 11.03 -17.15 -3.54
N GLU A 276 11.76 -17.91 -4.34
CA GLU A 276 13.12 -17.60 -4.81
C GLU A 276 13.15 -17.65 -6.33
N ALA A 277 13.88 -16.73 -6.93
CA ALA A 277 14.06 -16.65 -8.38
C ALA A 277 15.54 -16.63 -8.73
N ALA A 278 15.86 -17.08 -9.96
CA ALA A 278 17.22 -16.97 -10.47
C ALA A 278 17.66 -15.52 -10.54
N GLU A 279 18.86 -15.24 -10.06
CA GLU A 279 19.48 -13.93 -10.14
C GLU A 279 19.66 -13.52 -11.61
N PRO A 280 19.34 -12.26 -11.96
CA PRO A 280 19.62 -11.73 -13.28
C PRO A 280 21.13 -11.69 -13.59
N ASP A 281 21.51 -11.91 -14.85
CA ASP A 281 22.89 -11.70 -15.32
C ASP A 281 23.15 -10.19 -15.50
N LEU A 282 23.20 -9.48 -14.36
CA LEU A 282 23.46 -8.05 -14.27
C LEU A 282 24.53 -7.79 -13.20
N ALA A 283 25.33 -6.75 -13.39
CA ALA A 283 26.33 -6.37 -12.40
C ALA A 283 25.67 -5.97 -11.07
N PRO A 284 26.05 -6.55 -9.92
CA PRO A 284 25.47 -6.21 -8.63
C PRO A 284 25.59 -4.72 -8.30
N HIS A 285 24.49 -4.14 -7.81
CA HIS A 285 24.44 -2.73 -7.45
C HIS A 285 23.77 -2.51 -6.07
N PRO A 286 24.43 -2.91 -4.97
CA PRO A 286 23.87 -2.77 -3.64
C PRO A 286 23.70 -1.31 -3.23
N PHE A 287 22.67 -1.04 -2.44
CA PHE A 287 22.45 0.26 -1.81
C PHE A 287 22.80 0.21 -0.32
N PRO A 288 23.12 1.36 0.31
CA PRO A 288 23.28 1.42 1.75
C PRO A 288 22.05 0.87 2.49
N VAL A 289 22.28 0.09 3.53
CA VAL A 289 21.20 -0.43 4.38
C VAL A 289 20.63 0.74 5.19
N ALA A 290 19.28 0.82 5.25
CA ALA A 290 18.62 1.81 6.08
C ALA A 290 18.96 1.59 7.58
N PRO A 291 19.14 2.66 8.37
CA PRO A 291 19.42 2.51 9.78
C PRO A 291 18.24 1.85 10.51
N VAL A 292 18.58 1.02 11.50
CA VAL A 292 17.56 0.39 12.37
C VAL A 292 16.89 1.43 13.27
N ARG A 293 17.62 2.48 13.62
CA ARG A 293 17.18 3.58 14.48
C ARG A 293 17.32 4.91 13.74
N GLU A 294 16.26 5.69 13.82
CA GLU A 294 16.19 7.08 13.36
C GLU A 294 16.14 8.00 14.59
N ASP A 295 17.11 8.89 14.71
CA ASP A 295 17.25 9.83 15.84
C ASP A 295 16.66 11.22 15.55
N PHE A 296 16.06 11.43 14.39
CA PHE A 296 15.39 12.67 13.97
C PHE A 296 16.29 13.92 14.00
N ASP A 297 17.58 13.73 13.79
CA ASP A 297 18.58 14.82 13.70
C ASP A 297 18.58 15.51 12.33
N GLY A 298 17.96 14.91 11.33
CA GLY A 298 17.87 15.40 9.95
C GLY A 298 16.89 16.56 9.79
N ALA A 299 17.05 17.30 8.68
CA ALA A 299 16.11 18.36 8.31
C ALA A 299 14.81 17.81 7.68
N GLU A 300 14.85 16.58 7.16
CA GLU A 300 13.72 15.92 6.49
C GLU A 300 13.46 14.56 7.12
N LEU A 301 12.18 14.19 7.15
CA LEU A 301 11.78 12.86 7.60
C LEU A 301 12.27 11.80 6.60
N PRO A 302 12.91 10.71 7.04
CA PRO A 302 13.33 9.63 6.15
C PRO A 302 12.19 9.11 5.29
N ILE A 303 12.51 8.75 4.05
CA ILE A 303 11.51 8.46 3.01
C ILE A 303 10.62 7.24 3.32
N ASP A 304 11.02 6.33 4.18
CA ASP A 304 10.23 5.18 4.60
C ASP A 304 9.16 5.53 5.65
N PHE A 305 9.25 6.70 6.29
CA PHE A 305 8.15 7.22 7.11
C PHE A 305 7.07 7.88 6.27
N GLN A 306 5.83 7.69 6.67
CA GLN A 306 4.64 8.14 5.97
C GLN A 306 3.64 8.75 6.94
N TRP A 307 2.74 9.57 6.39
CA TRP A 307 1.59 10.13 7.08
C TRP A 307 0.32 9.96 6.25
N LEU A 308 -0.83 10.22 6.84
CA LEU A 308 -2.11 9.98 6.20
C LEU A 308 -2.70 11.27 5.59
N ARG A 309 -3.27 11.13 4.40
CA ARG A 309 -4.27 11.97 3.73
C ARG A 309 -3.88 13.42 3.43
N THR A 310 -3.31 14.17 4.37
CA THR A 310 -3.03 15.59 4.15
C THR A 310 -1.82 15.80 3.24
N PRO A 311 -1.93 16.70 2.23
CA PRO A 311 -0.77 17.12 1.43
C PRO A 311 0.10 18.17 2.16
N ARG A 312 -0.23 18.52 3.38
CA ARG A 312 0.44 19.55 4.21
C ARG A 312 1.01 18.92 5.50
N PRO A 313 2.15 18.20 5.42
CA PRO A 313 2.73 17.52 6.56
C PRO A 313 3.17 18.47 7.69
N GLU A 314 3.48 19.72 7.39
CA GLU A 314 3.80 20.77 8.36
C GLU A 314 2.67 21.07 9.34
N GLU A 315 1.44 20.69 9.02
CA GLU A 315 0.32 20.77 9.96
C GLU A 315 0.35 19.65 11.01
N LEU A 316 1.08 18.56 10.75
CA LEU A 316 1.12 17.36 11.57
C LEU A 316 2.38 17.28 12.43
N PHE A 317 3.54 17.63 11.87
CA PHE A 317 4.82 17.45 12.54
C PHE A 317 5.88 18.48 12.16
N SER A 318 6.96 18.52 12.96
CA SER A 318 8.17 19.29 12.70
C SER A 318 9.40 18.57 13.24
N LEU A 319 10.52 18.61 12.49
CA LEU A 319 11.84 18.18 12.92
C LEU A 319 12.70 19.34 13.45
N THR A 320 12.24 20.58 13.31
CA THR A 320 12.99 21.78 13.70
C THR A 320 12.42 22.51 14.92
N ALA A 321 11.16 22.25 15.27
CA ALA A 321 10.52 22.89 16.44
C ALA A 321 11.15 22.45 17.78
N ARG A 322 11.79 21.27 17.83
CA ARG A 322 12.68 20.81 18.90
C ARG A 322 13.79 19.98 18.27
N ALA A 323 15.01 20.47 18.33
CA ALA A 323 16.16 19.79 17.74
C ALA A 323 16.32 18.36 18.30
N GLY A 324 16.69 17.41 17.42
CA GLY A 324 16.86 15.99 17.76
C GLY A 324 15.56 15.28 18.16
N HIS A 325 14.42 15.77 17.73
CA HIS A 325 13.11 15.16 18.03
C HIS A 325 12.15 15.30 16.86
N LEU A 326 11.36 14.29 16.65
CA LEU A 326 10.13 14.41 15.87
C LEU A 326 9.02 14.98 16.79
N ARG A 327 8.67 16.24 16.59
CA ARG A 327 7.53 16.86 17.26
C ARG A 327 6.25 16.62 16.49
N LEU A 328 5.27 15.94 17.07
CA LEU A 328 3.92 15.85 16.53
C LEU A 328 3.03 16.89 17.19
N PHE A 329 2.22 17.58 16.39
CA PHE A 329 1.19 18.49 16.89
C PHE A 329 -0.11 17.72 17.07
N GLY A 330 -0.66 17.70 18.28
CA GLY A 330 -1.91 17.00 18.58
C GLY A 330 -3.03 17.41 17.62
N ARG A 331 -3.62 16.42 16.96
CA ARG A 331 -4.72 16.60 15.99
C ARG A 331 -5.87 15.65 16.35
N GLU A 332 -6.70 15.36 15.38
CA GLU A 332 -7.92 14.57 15.48
C GLU A 332 -7.66 13.12 15.95
N THR A 333 -8.72 12.39 16.24
CA THR A 333 -8.65 11.01 16.78
C THR A 333 -7.97 10.02 15.84
N PRO A 334 -7.51 8.85 16.32
CA PRO A 334 -6.99 7.79 15.45
C PRO A 334 -7.99 7.27 14.40
N GLY A 335 -9.27 7.54 14.61
CA GLY A 335 -10.35 7.19 13.67
C GLY A 335 -10.67 8.28 12.64
N SER A 336 -9.98 9.43 12.65
CA SER A 336 -10.27 10.53 11.72
C SER A 336 -9.83 10.19 10.29
N LEU A 337 -10.63 10.66 9.33
CA LEU A 337 -10.30 10.60 7.91
C LEU A 337 -9.68 11.91 7.38
N PHE A 338 -9.31 12.83 8.27
CA PHE A 338 -8.79 14.14 7.90
C PHE A 338 -7.33 14.31 8.35
N ARG A 339 -7.08 14.95 9.47
CA ARG A 339 -5.74 15.31 9.95
C ARG A 339 -5.37 14.49 11.19
N GLN A 340 -4.77 13.37 10.97
CA GLN A 340 -4.18 12.57 12.04
C GLN A 340 -2.69 12.88 12.14
N ALA A 341 -2.21 13.31 13.30
CA ALA A 341 -0.78 13.38 13.58
C ALA A 341 -0.26 11.98 13.90
N LEU A 342 -0.09 11.18 12.86
CA LEU A 342 0.41 9.82 12.87
C LEU A 342 1.52 9.71 11.83
N ILE A 343 2.73 9.36 12.28
CA ILE A 343 3.90 9.13 11.44
C ILE A 343 4.34 7.69 11.64
N ALA A 344 4.33 6.92 10.57
CA ALA A 344 4.57 5.48 10.65
C ALA A 344 5.35 4.97 9.44
N ARG A 345 5.96 3.81 9.60
CA ARG A 345 6.56 3.05 8.52
C ARG A 345 5.86 1.70 8.34
N ARG A 346 5.98 1.12 7.16
CA ARG A 346 5.40 -0.18 6.86
C ARG A 346 6.03 -1.28 7.70
N GLN A 347 5.21 -2.19 8.22
CA GLN A 347 5.67 -3.50 8.72
C GLN A 347 6.20 -4.32 7.54
N GLN A 348 7.45 -4.82 7.63
CA GLN A 348 8.14 -5.54 6.56
C GLN A 348 8.45 -6.99 6.93
N SER A 349 8.28 -7.36 8.20
CA SER A 349 8.49 -8.71 8.72
C SER A 349 7.31 -9.17 9.57
N HIS A 350 7.04 -10.48 9.60
CA HIS A 350 6.08 -11.07 10.55
C HIS A 350 6.57 -11.01 11.99
N CYS A 351 7.89 -10.91 12.18
CA CYS A 351 8.54 -10.82 13.49
C CYS A 351 9.38 -9.55 13.55
N TYR A 352 9.02 -8.61 14.42
CA TYR A 352 9.79 -7.38 14.61
C TYR A 352 9.65 -6.81 16.01
N GLY A 353 10.55 -5.92 16.37
CA GLY A 353 10.44 -5.03 17.51
C GLY A 353 10.49 -3.57 17.05
N ALA A 354 9.70 -2.70 17.67
CA ALA A 354 9.82 -1.27 17.49
C ALA A 354 9.79 -0.55 18.85
N ALA A 355 10.54 0.55 18.96
CA ALA A 355 10.65 1.31 20.19
C ALA A 355 10.81 2.81 19.91
N THR A 356 10.35 3.61 20.86
CA THR A 356 10.49 5.07 20.86
C THR A 356 10.55 5.61 22.28
N VAL A 357 10.90 6.89 22.42
CA VAL A 357 10.74 7.65 23.67
C VAL A 357 9.78 8.79 23.41
N VAL A 358 8.78 8.95 24.26
CA VAL A 358 7.84 10.05 24.19
C VAL A 358 8.02 10.99 25.39
N ASP A 359 8.16 12.28 25.11
CA ASP A 359 8.09 13.38 26.07
C ASP A 359 6.74 14.08 25.91
N PHE A 360 5.81 13.79 26.82
CA PHE A 360 4.42 14.24 26.72
C PHE A 360 3.75 14.38 28.08
N GLU A 361 3.28 15.57 28.38
CA GLU A 361 2.57 15.88 29.62
C GLU A 361 1.12 16.30 29.31
N PRO A 362 0.19 15.34 29.19
CA PRO A 362 -1.23 15.62 28.93
C PRO A 362 -1.90 16.23 30.14
N GLU A 363 -2.88 17.11 29.95
CA GLU A 363 -3.63 17.79 30.98
C GLU A 363 -5.04 17.19 31.19
N HIS A 364 -5.54 16.46 30.18
CA HIS A 364 -6.84 15.80 30.25
C HIS A 364 -6.97 14.63 29.27
N PHE A 365 -8.07 13.88 29.34
CA PHE A 365 -8.29 12.61 28.64
C PHE A 365 -8.38 12.70 27.12
N GLN A 366 -8.60 13.88 26.55
CA GLN A 366 -8.64 14.09 25.10
C GLN A 366 -7.25 14.25 24.46
N GLN A 367 -6.20 14.22 25.27
CA GLN A 367 -4.81 14.32 24.85
C GLN A 367 -4.12 12.97 24.99
N MET A 368 -3.57 12.47 23.91
CA MET A 368 -2.95 11.14 23.82
C MET A 368 -1.72 11.19 22.93
N ALA A 369 -0.60 10.57 23.36
CA ALA A 369 0.58 10.41 22.52
C ALA A 369 1.31 9.10 22.82
N GLY A 370 1.84 8.42 21.80
CA GLY A 370 2.59 7.18 21.99
C GLY A 370 2.85 6.36 20.72
N LEU A 371 3.03 5.06 20.92
CA LEU A 371 3.41 4.07 19.93
C LEU A 371 2.17 3.34 19.38
N ILE A 372 2.01 3.29 18.06
CA ILE A 372 0.82 2.72 17.43
C ILE A 372 1.20 1.65 16.40
N CYS A 373 0.50 0.53 16.41
CA CYS A 373 0.44 -0.45 15.33
C CYS A 373 -0.89 -0.23 14.59
N TYR A 374 -0.83 0.16 13.33
CA TYR A 374 -1.95 0.75 12.62
C TYR A 374 -2.18 0.07 11.26
N TYR A 375 -3.43 -0.22 10.95
CA TYR A 375 -3.86 -0.61 9.61
C TYR A 375 -4.78 0.46 8.99
N GLY A 376 -5.70 0.95 9.75
CA GLY A 376 -6.70 1.94 9.36
C GLY A 376 -7.49 2.42 10.58
N ALA A 377 -8.46 3.30 10.34
CA ALA A 377 -9.25 3.96 11.39
C ALA A 377 -10.02 2.99 12.30
N THR A 378 -10.28 1.77 11.83
CA THR A 378 -11.05 0.74 12.54
C THR A 378 -10.23 -0.47 12.99
N LYS A 379 -8.92 -0.45 12.75
CA LYS A 379 -7.99 -1.56 13.08
C LYS A 379 -6.64 -1.02 13.52
N PHE A 380 -6.43 -0.95 14.82
CA PHE A 380 -5.15 -0.53 15.42
C PHE A 380 -5.01 -0.99 16.86
N HIS A 381 -3.76 -1.00 17.36
CA HIS A 381 -3.41 -1.07 18.77
C HIS A 381 -2.50 0.10 19.10
N TYR A 382 -2.90 0.93 20.08
CA TYR A 382 -2.24 2.19 20.42
C TYR A 382 -1.84 2.24 21.89
N LEU A 383 -0.56 2.05 22.19
CA LEU A 383 0.02 2.26 23.53
C LEU A 383 0.30 3.75 23.68
N HIS A 384 -0.43 4.43 24.59
CA HIS A 384 -0.36 5.87 24.70
C HIS A 384 -0.35 6.37 26.14
N VAL A 385 0.31 7.51 26.33
CA VAL A 385 0.23 8.33 27.53
C VAL A 385 -0.96 9.26 27.39
N THR A 386 -1.75 9.40 28.46
CA THR A 386 -2.91 10.29 28.56
C THR A 386 -3.11 10.75 30.00
N HIS A 387 -4.19 11.47 30.31
CA HIS A 387 -4.52 11.95 31.64
C HIS A 387 -6.01 11.73 31.97
N ASP A 388 -6.30 11.48 33.18
CA ASP A 388 -7.67 11.44 33.76
C ASP A 388 -7.70 12.20 35.07
N ALA A 389 -8.78 12.92 35.35
CA ALA A 389 -8.89 13.75 36.54
C ALA A 389 -8.81 12.96 37.89
N ALA A 390 -9.22 11.69 37.86
CA ALA A 390 -9.19 10.83 39.05
C ALA A 390 -7.88 10.06 39.22
N ILE A 391 -7.20 9.74 38.12
CA ILE A 391 -6.01 8.86 38.09
C ILE A 391 -4.73 9.69 37.91
N GLY A 392 -4.83 10.84 37.23
CA GLY A 392 -3.71 11.63 36.77
C GLY A 392 -3.14 11.12 35.46
N ARG A 393 -1.87 11.42 35.21
CA ARG A 393 -1.12 10.94 34.05
C ARG A 393 -0.95 9.41 34.09
N HIS A 394 -1.28 8.73 33.02
CA HIS A 394 -1.22 7.27 32.96
C HIS A 394 -0.97 6.74 31.58
N LEU A 395 -0.55 5.48 31.48
CA LEU A 395 -0.36 4.71 30.25
C LEU A 395 -1.49 3.69 30.11
N ARG A 396 -1.95 3.47 28.88
CA ARG A 396 -2.90 2.41 28.55
C ARG A 396 -2.82 2.04 27.06
N VAL A 397 -3.42 0.93 26.67
CA VAL A 397 -3.62 0.58 25.28
C VAL A 397 -5.08 0.83 24.91
N MET A 398 -5.28 1.48 23.76
CA MET A 398 -6.55 1.57 23.06
C MET A 398 -6.48 0.68 21.81
N SER A 399 -7.50 -0.12 21.57
CA SER A 399 -7.59 -1.00 20.39
C SER A 399 -8.90 -0.78 19.66
N ALA A 400 -8.84 -0.49 18.37
CA ALA A 400 -9.97 -0.60 17.46
C ALA A 400 -9.98 -1.99 16.83
N LEU A 401 -11.10 -2.69 16.97
CA LEU A 401 -11.24 -4.08 16.56
C LEU A 401 -12.29 -4.20 15.43
N PRO A 402 -12.01 -4.94 14.36
CA PRO A 402 -12.93 -5.05 13.20
C PRO A 402 -14.29 -5.66 13.58
N ASP A 403 -14.32 -6.53 14.59
CA ASP A 403 -15.54 -7.20 15.09
C ASP A 403 -16.37 -6.33 16.04
N SER A 404 -15.82 -5.20 16.47
CA SER A 404 -16.46 -4.25 17.39
C SER A 404 -16.29 -2.81 16.89
N PRO A 405 -16.75 -2.48 15.69
CA PRO A 405 -16.44 -1.19 15.06
C PRO A 405 -17.10 0.02 15.75
N GLN A 406 -17.93 -0.21 16.74
CA GLN A 406 -18.65 0.84 17.48
C GLN A 406 -18.08 1.12 18.87
N ALA A 407 -17.07 0.37 19.32
CA ALA A 407 -16.49 0.54 20.63
C ALA A 407 -15.00 0.18 20.64
N ASP A 408 -14.17 1.13 21.03
CA ASP A 408 -12.75 0.87 21.29
C ASP A 408 -12.58 0.09 22.59
N ALA A 409 -11.66 -0.87 22.59
CA ALA A 409 -11.27 -1.61 23.78
C ALA A 409 -10.08 -0.92 24.48
N PHE A 410 -10.16 -0.79 25.81
CA PHE A 410 -9.11 -0.18 26.60
C PHE A 410 -8.58 -1.13 27.68
N THR A 411 -7.26 -1.13 27.88
CA THR A 411 -6.66 -1.80 29.05
C THR A 411 -6.86 -0.97 30.33
N ALA A 412 -6.65 -1.61 31.48
CA ALA A 412 -6.57 -0.89 32.75
C ALA A 412 -5.46 0.19 32.68
N PRO A 413 -5.67 1.38 33.28
CA PRO A 413 -4.67 2.43 33.30
C PRO A 413 -3.50 2.06 34.21
N ILE A 414 -2.30 2.45 33.83
CA ILE A 414 -1.07 2.30 34.62
C ILE A 414 -0.60 3.71 34.99
N PRO A 415 -0.71 4.14 36.25
CA PRO A 415 -0.26 5.47 36.69
C PRO A 415 1.22 5.71 36.34
N LEU A 416 1.53 6.89 35.87
CA LEU A 416 2.88 7.32 35.52
C LEU A 416 3.28 8.59 36.22
N PRO A 417 4.53 8.72 36.74
CA PRO A 417 5.08 10.01 37.11
C PRO A 417 5.29 10.91 35.86
N SER A 418 5.54 12.19 36.11
CA SER A 418 6.02 13.09 35.05
C SER A 418 7.36 12.64 34.47
N GLY A 419 7.62 13.02 33.22
CA GLY A 419 8.87 12.75 32.52
C GLY A 419 8.72 11.84 31.30
N ARG A 420 9.85 11.54 30.67
CA ARG A 420 9.94 10.76 29.43
C ARG A 420 9.57 9.29 29.68
N VAL A 421 8.88 8.71 28.73
CA VAL A 421 8.46 7.30 28.75
C VAL A 421 8.99 6.59 27.52
N HIS A 422 9.74 5.54 27.73
CA HIS A 422 10.14 4.62 26.65
C HIS A 422 8.99 3.63 26.39
N LEU A 423 8.62 3.49 25.13
CA LEU A 423 7.57 2.61 24.65
C LEU A 423 8.16 1.57 23.70
N ARG A 424 7.68 0.34 23.80
CA ARG A 424 8.13 -0.76 22.95
C ARG A 424 6.96 -1.66 22.56
N VAL A 425 7.01 -2.16 21.33
CA VAL A 425 6.17 -3.23 20.83
C VAL A 425 7.04 -4.36 20.30
N GLU A 426 6.61 -5.59 20.52
CA GLU A 426 7.13 -6.77 19.88
C GLU A 426 6.01 -7.56 19.22
N VAL A 427 6.21 -7.89 17.96
CA VAL A 427 5.32 -8.72 17.16
C VAL A 427 6.04 -10.02 16.82
N ASP A 428 5.34 -11.13 17.04
CA ASP A 428 5.76 -12.48 16.73
C ASP A 428 4.57 -13.19 16.07
N PHE A 429 4.49 -13.09 14.74
CA PHE A 429 3.35 -13.48 13.92
C PHE A 429 2.04 -12.81 14.37
N GLU A 430 1.08 -13.58 14.91
CA GLU A 430 -0.19 -13.05 15.42
C GLU A 430 -0.10 -12.45 16.84
N ARG A 431 1.01 -12.62 17.53
CA ARG A 431 1.17 -12.12 18.90
C ARG A 431 1.80 -10.74 18.92
N LEU A 432 1.15 -9.80 19.58
CA LEU A 432 1.65 -8.45 19.79
C LEU A 432 1.71 -8.17 21.30
N LEU A 433 2.87 -7.73 21.76
CA LEU A 433 3.14 -7.39 23.15
C LEU A 433 3.65 -5.96 23.24
N PHE A 434 3.16 -5.22 24.25
CA PHE A 434 3.68 -3.89 24.58
C PHE A 434 4.48 -3.91 25.87
N ALA A 435 5.48 -3.03 25.94
CA ALA A 435 6.23 -2.75 27.15
C ALA A 435 6.50 -1.24 27.28
N TYR A 436 6.78 -0.81 28.49
CA TYR A 436 7.22 0.53 28.78
C TYR A 436 8.32 0.52 29.84
N ARG A 437 9.06 1.62 29.97
CA ARG A 437 9.92 1.93 31.09
C ARG A 437 10.03 3.44 31.26
N MET A 438 10.32 3.89 32.47
CA MET A 438 10.78 5.24 32.71
C MET A 438 12.28 5.36 32.36
N GLU A 439 12.83 6.58 32.37
CA GLU A 439 14.21 6.87 31.93
C GLU A 439 15.26 5.86 32.49
N GLU A 440 15.23 5.56 33.75
CA GLU A 440 16.17 4.68 34.46
C GLU A 440 15.49 3.40 34.97
N GLY A 441 14.73 2.72 34.13
CA GLY A 441 14.01 1.53 34.58
C GLY A 441 14.23 0.32 33.68
N GLU A 442 13.90 -0.84 34.24
CA GLU A 442 13.76 -2.07 33.47
C GLU A 442 12.47 -2.05 32.66
N TRP A 443 12.45 -2.78 31.53
CA TRP A 443 11.25 -2.92 30.73
C TRP A 443 10.15 -3.66 31.48
N THR A 444 9.00 -3.02 31.65
CA THR A 444 7.77 -3.62 32.20
C THR A 444 6.86 -4.01 31.05
N TRP A 445 6.66 -5.30 30.86
CA TRP A 445 5.73 -5.84 29.87
C TRP A 445 4.31 -5.75 30.37
N LEU A 446 3.40 -5.29 29.51
CA LEU A 446 1.97 -5.37 29.81
C LEU A 446 1.53 -6.85 29.81
N PRO A 447 0.65 -7.26 30.72
CA PRO A 447 0.23 -8.66 30.81
C PRO A 447 -0.66 -9.12 29.65
N GLN A 448 -1.22 -8.19 28.86
CA GLN A 448 -2.10 -8.50 27.73
C GLN A 448 -1.30 -8.87 26.51
N VAL A 449 -1.78 -9.90 25.79
CA VAL A 449 -1.35 -10.26 24.44
C VAL A 449 -2.43 -9.77 23.48
N PHE A 450 -2.03 -8.97 22.50
CA PHE A 450 -2.92 -8.45 21.46
C PHE A 450 -2.80 -9.28 20.19
N ASP A 451 -3.89 -9.34 19.41
CA ASP A 451 -3.92 -10.05 18.13
C ASP A 451 -3.40 -9.15 16.99
N ALA A 452 -2.12 -9.31 16.61
CA ALA A 452 -1.54 -8.57 15.49
C ALA A 452 -2.21 -8.91 14.14
N SER A 453 -2.88 -10.05 14.02
CA SER A 453 -3.50 -10.50 12.79
C SER A 453 -4.71 -9.65 12.37
N ILE A 454 -5.27 -8.85 13.27
CA ILE A 454 -6.32 -7.89 12.92
C ILE A 454 -5.81 -6.78 11.98
N LEU A 455 -4.50 -6.54 11.97
CA LEU A 455 -3.85 -5.54 11.12
C LEU A 455 -3.61 -6.09 9.70
N SER A 456 -4.65 -6.65 9.10
CA SER A 456 -4.59 -7.33 7.81
C SER A 456 -5.80 -7.03 6.93
N ASP A 457 -5.67 -7.33 5.64
CA ASP A 457 -6.77 -7.19 4.68
C ASP A 457 -7.93 -8.13 5.02
N GLU A 458 -7.63 -9.33 5.51
CA GLU A 458 -8.62 -10.39 5.79
C GLU A 458 -9.41 -10.15 7.08
N ALA A 459 -8.91 -9.35 8.02
CA ALA A 459 -9.66 -8.91 9.19
C ALA A 459 -10.65 -7.80 8.78
N THR A 460 -11.74 -8.18 8.12
CA THR A 460 -12.64 -7.24 7.47
C THR A 460 -13.69 -6.67 8.40
N THR A 461 -13.92 -5.35 8.32
CA THR A 461 -15.16 -4.73 8.75
C THR A 461 -16.14 -4.81 7.58
N PRO A 462 -17.38 -5.31 7.78
CA PRO A 462 -18.34 -5.46 6.68
C PRO A 462 -18.56 -4.14 5.91
N GLY A 463 -18.45 -4.21 4.58
CA GLY A 463 -18.69 -3.07 3.69
C GLY A 463 -17.52 -2.11 3.49
N GLN A 464 -16.38 -2.35 4.12
CA GLN A 464 -15.17 -1.54 3.94
C GLN A 464 -14.14 -2.26 3.07
N PRO A 465 -13.45 -1.55 2.15
CA PRO A 465 -12.30 -2.09 1.45
C PRO A 465 -11.11 -2.23 2.40
N ASN A 466 -10.24 -3.22 2.15
CA ASN A 466 -9.07 -3.51 2.95
C ASN A 466 -7.91 -3.87 2.01
N PHE A 467 -7.06 -2.88 1.69
CA PHE A 467 -5.98 -3.03 0.70
C PHE A 467 -4.67 -2.39 1.17
N THR A 468 -4.43 -2.30 2.49
CA THR A 468 -3.32 -1.48 3.01
C THR A 468 -2.14 -2.30 3.51
N GLY A 469 -2.34 -3.19 4.49
CA GLY A 469 -1.28 -3.83 5.29
C GLY A 469 -0.91 -3.01 6.54
N ALA A 470 -0.16 -3.62 7.44
CA ALA A 470 0.18 -3.04 8.74
C ALA A 470 1.30 -2.00 8.66
N PHE A 471 1.19 -1.03 9.57
CA PHE A 471 2.21 -0.01 9.84
C PHE A 471 2.52 0.04 11.33
N VAL A 472 3.69 0.54 11.69
CA VAL A 472 4.09 0.85 13.06
C VAL A 472 4.73 2.22 13.11
N GLY A 473 4.39 3.00 14.14
CA GLY A 473 4.88 4.37 14.25
C GLY A 473 4.43 5.07 15.51
N VAL A 474 4.43 6.39 15.47
CA VAL A 474 4.08 7.27 16.58
C VAL A 474 2.88 8.15 16.22
N ALA A 475 2.07 8.47 17.23
CA ALA A 475 0.88 9.29 17.03
C ALA A 475 0.67 10.25 18.21
N CYS A 476 0.04 11.40 17.90
CA CYS A 476 -0.35 12.40 18.88
C CYS A 476 -1.73 12.97 18.54
N HIS A 477 -2.65 12.91 19.51
CA HIS A 477 -4.03 13.35 19.34
C HIS A 477 -4.39 14.38 20.43
N ASP A 478 -5.09 15.43 20.03
CA ASP A 478 -5.65 16.43 20.95
C ASP A 478 -7.01 16.92 20.43
N MET A 479 -8.08 16.29 20.91
CA MET A 479 -9.44 16.65 20.52
C MET A 479 -9.96 17.90 21.24
N SER A 480 -9.19 18.49 22.16
CA SER A 480 -9.56 19.76 22.78
C SER A 480 -9.34 20.96 21.84
N GLY A 481 -8.56 20.77 20.77
CA GLY A 481 -8.20 21.83 19.84
C GLY A 481 -7.02 22.70 20.30
N ALA A 482 -6.39 22.42 21.44
CA ALA A 482 -5.21 23.15 21.92
C ALA A 482 -3.94 22.82 21.13
N GLY A 483 -3.93 21.70 20.39
CA GLY A 483 -2.79 21.26 19.59
C GLY A 483 -1.59 20.84 20.43
N ARG A 484 -1.83 20.25 21.62
CA ARG A 484 -0.78 19.81 22.57
C ARG A 484 0.28 18.98 21.85
N PRO A 485 1.54 19.42 21.81
CA PRO A 485 2.58 18.67 21.12
C PRO A 485 3.11 17.51 21.95
N ALA A 486 3.56 16.46 21.27
CA ALA A 486 4.38 15.39 21.83
C ALA A 486 5.71 15.32 21.07
N ASP A 487 6.79 15.10 21.80
CA ASP A 487 8.15 14.98 21.25
C ASP A 487 8.63 13.54 21.32
N PHE A 488 9.10 13.02 20.19
CA PHE A 488 9.67 11.69 20.09
C PHE A 488 11.16 11.80 19.78
N ASP A 489 12.01 11.26 20.67
CA ASP A 489 13.46 11.36 20.61
C ASP A 489 14.05 10.50 19.49
N TYR A 490 13.55 9.29 19.34
CA TYR A 490 13.95 8.38 18.26
C TYR A 490 12.80 7.43 17.88
N PHE A 491 12.99 6.74 16.77
CA PHE A 491 12.20 5.58 16.40
C PHE A 491 13.11 4.43 15.97
N GLU A 492 13.02 3.29 16.63
CA GLU A 492 13.73 2.06 16.28
C GLU A 492 12.77 1.06 15.66
N TYR A 493 13.16 0.43 14.55
CA TYR A 493 12.47 -0.70 13.94
C TYR A 493 13.49 -1.78 13.60
N ARG A 494 13.35 -2.95 14.20
CA ARG A 494 14.26 -4.07 14.05
C ARG A 494 13.51 -5.31 13.64
N GLU A 495 13.76 -5.79 12.45
CA GLU A 495 13.30 -7.11 12.02
C GLU A 495 14.01 -8.20 12.84
N ARG A 496 13.29 -9.27 13.12
CA ARG A 496 13.85 -10.43 13.81
C ARG A 496 13.69 -11.65 12.95
N GLU A 497 14.73 -12.47 12.88
CA GLU A 497 14.62 -13.78 12.27
C GLU A 497 13.67 -14.66 13.09
N TYR A 498 12.80 -15.38 12.40
CA TYR A 498 11.98 -16.40 13.01
C TYR A 498 12.90 -17.51 13.54
N ARG A 499 12.98 -17.65 14.85
CA ARG A 499 13.50 -18.86 15.46
C ARG A 499 12.28 -19.70 15.83
N ALA A 500 12.08 -20.81 15.09
CA ALA A 500 11.11 -21.80 15.49
C ALA A 500 11.35 -22.13 16.98
N ARG A 501 10.35 -21.88 17.82
CA ARG A 501 10.43 -22.34 19.21
C ARG A 501 10.41 -23.87 19.18
N PRO A 502 11.32 -24.53 19.93
CA PRO A 502 11.34 -25.98 20.03
C PRO A 502 10.03 -26.56 20.52
#